data_055338732e0eb9482ad086aaa3189097
#
_entry.id   055338732e0eb9482ad086aaa3189097
#
_cell.length_a   1.000
_cell.length_b   1.000
_cell.length_c   1.000
_cell.angle_alpha   90.00
_cell.angle_beta   90.00
_cell.angle_gamma   90.00
#
_symmetry.space_group_name_H-M   'P 1'
#
loop_
_entity.id
_entity.type
_entity.pdbx_description
1 polymer ?
#
loop_
_entity_poly.entity_id
_entity_poly.type
_entity_poly.pdbx_seq_one_letter_code
_entity_poly.pdbx_strand_id
1 'polypeptide(L)'
;MKTFAEKINVLVRKGYLEDAARAKVAHDAVLMAMGKAGFESSSTIKGGVVMSHITADIRRTTMDMDIAFIHRSISELSIRRFVRKLNCLRGIRMSIFGTIGELLHDDYNGKRLYLDVTDGSVEEAIRIKLDIGVHVHKELSQIEYAFHLTEEP
;
A
#
# COMPACT_ATOMS: atom_id res chain seq x y z
N MET A 1 5.84 -8.07 -18.76
CA MET A 1 5.49 -7.24 -17.57
C MET A 1 6.64 -6.29 -17.27
N LYS A 2 6.34 -5.02 -17.04
CA LYS A 2 7.36 -4.03 -16.72
C LYS A 2 7.93 -4.23 -15.32
N THR A 3 9.23 -4.01 -15.19
CA THR A 3 9.88 -4.01 -13.88
C THR A 3 9.56 -2.72 -13.11
N PHE A 4 9.85 -2.73 -11.82
CA PHE A 4 9.70 -1.51 -11.01
C PHE A 4 10.54 -0.37 -11.60
N ALA A 5 11.78 -0.66 -12.00
CA ALA A 5 12.65 0.37 -12.59
C ALA A 5 12.03 0.98 -13.85
N GLU A 6 11.44 0.15 -14.72
CA GLU A 6 10.77 0.63 -15.92
C GLU A 6 9.53 1.46 -15.60
N LYS A 7 8.71 1.01 -14.64
CA LYS A 7 7.52 1.74 -14.22
C LYS A 7 7.87 3.11 -13.63
N ILE A 8 8.92 3.17 -12.82
CA ILE A 8 9.40 4.43 -12.25
C ILE A 8 9.81 5.39 -13.36
N ASN A 9 10.55 4.90 -14.35
CA ASN A 9 10.97 5.73 -15.48
C ASN A 9 9.77 6.27 -16.28
N VAL A 10 8.75 5.45 -16.49
CA VAL A 10 7.53 5.90 -17.17
C VAL A 10 6.87 7.03 -16.40
N LEU A 11 6.74 6.89 -15.08
CA LEU A 11 6.10 7.91 -14.24
C LEU A 11 6.92 9.21 -14.21
N VAL A 12 8.23 9.10 -14.12
CA VAL A 12 9.11 10.29 -14.14
C VAL A 12 8.96 11.04 -15.47
N ARG A 13 8.85 10.33 -16.59
CA ARG A 13 8.60 10.95 -17.89
C ARG A 13 7.25 11.65 -17.95
N LYS A 14 6.26 11.20 -17.16
CA LYS A 14 4.94 11.81 -17.08
C LYS A 14 4.90 13.02 -16.14
N GLY A 15 6.01 13.33 -15.46
CA GLY A 15 6.12 14.49 -14.59
C GLY A 15 6.16 14.17 -13.10
N TYR A 16 6.16 12.92 -12.69
CA TYR A 16 6.30 12.55 -11.28
C TYR A 16 7.73 12.84 -10.82
N LEU A 17 7.86 13.31 -9.58
CA LEU A 17 9.15 13.30 -8.90
C LEU A 17 9.56 11.85 -8.65
N GLU A 18 10.84 11.58 -8.63
CA GLU A 18 11.32 10.20 -8.50
C GLU A 18 10.81 9.50 -7.24
N ASP A 19 10.85 10.17 -6.09
CA ASP A 19 10.35 9.59 -4.83
C ASP A 19 8.86 9.28 -4.91
N ALA A 20 8.08 10.16 -5.51
CA ALA A 20 6.65 9.95 -5.69
C ALA A 20 6.37 8.79 -6.64
N ALA A 21 7.16 8.67 -7.71
CA ALA A 21 7.05 7.55 -8.65
C ALA A 21 7.36 6.23 -7.96
N ARG A 22 8.41 6.18 -7.16
CA ARG A 22 8.78 4.99 -6.40
C ARG A 22 7.67 4.58 -5.43
N ALA A 23 7.14 5.55 -4.69
CA ALA A 23 6.04 5.29 -3.75
C ALA A 23 4.80 4.75 -4.47
N LYS A 24 4.45 5.33 -5.61
CA LYS A 24 3.30 4.86 -6.38
C LYS A 24 3.48 3.43 -6.86
N VAL A 25 4.65 3.08 -7.36
CA VAL A 25 4.94 1.71 -7.80
C VAL A 25 4.79 0.73 -6.63
N ALA A 26 5.31 1.07 -5.46
CA ALA A 26 5.20 0.23 -4.28
C ALA A 26 3.74 0.12 -3.79
N HIS A 27 3.01 1.24 -3.75
CA HIS A 27 1.59 1.23 -3.37
C HIS A 27 0.76 0.36 -4.31
N ASP A 28 0.99 0.47 -5.61
CA ASP A 28 0.27 -0.35 -6.59
C ASP A 28 0.55 -1.84 -6.36
N ALA A 29 1.80 -2.18 -6.05
CA ALA A 29 2.16 -3.57 -5.76
C ALA A 29 1.44 -4.09 -4.51
N VAL A 30 1.35 -3.27 -3.46
CA VAL A 30 0.61 -3.64 -2.24
C VAL A 30 -0.88 -3.84 -2.55
N LEU A 31 -1.48 -2.93 -3.31
CA LEU A 31 -2.88 -3.05 -3.69
C LEU A 31 -3.16 -4.31 -4.51
N MET A 32 -2.29 -4.60 -5.47
CA MET A 32 -2.41 -5.83 -6.27
C MET A 32 -2.28 -7.08 -5.40
N ALA A 33 -1.32 -7.06 -4.47
CA ALA A 33 -1.11 -8.19 -3.57
C ALA A 33 -2.32 -8.39 -2.64
N MET A 34 -2.90 -7.29 -2.14
CA MET A 34 -4.10 -7.36 -1.30
C MET A 34 -5.26 -7.99 -2.05
N GLY A 35 -5.48 -7.60 -3.30
CA GLY A 35 -6.51 -8.18 -4.13
C GLY A 35 -6.28 -9.67 -4.37
N LYS A 36 -5.07 -10.04 -4.75
CA LYS A 36 -4.73 -11.44 -5.01
C LYS A 36 -4.80 -12.32 -3.76
N ALA A 37 -4.42 -11.76 -2.61
CA ALA A 37 -4.45 -12.49 -1.34
C ALA A 37 -5.85 -12.59 -0.72
N GLY A 38 -6.84 -11.93 -1.29
CA GLY A 38 -8.22 -12.01 -0.82
C GLY A 38 -8.55 -11.07 0.34
N PHE A 39 -7.84 -9.96 0.49
CA PHE A 39 -8.10 -9.00 1.57
C PHE A 39 -9.17 -7.97 1.25
N GLU A 40 -9.81 -8.06 0.09
CA GLU A 40 -10.78 -7.05 -0.36
C GLU A 40 -11.96 -6.87 0.59
N SER A 41 -12.44 -7.95 1.21
CA SER A 41 -13.58 -7.90 2.12
C SER A 41 -13.18 -7.60 3.57
N SER A 42 -11.90 -7.71 3.91
CA SER A 42 -11.41 -7.55 5.29
C SER A 42 -10.55 -6.32 5.50
N SER A 43 -10.38 -5.50 4.49
CA SER A 43 -9.60 -4.27 4.59
C SER A 43 -10.08 -3.23 3.59
N THR A 44 -9.80 -1.98 3.89
CA THR A 44 -10.10 -0.86 2.99
C THR A 44 -8.96 0.14 3.03
N ILE A 45 -8.78 0.84 1.94
CA ILE A 45 -7.72 1.83 1.80
C ILE A 45 -8.32 3.21 2.09
N LYS A 46 -7.57 4.03 2.82
CA LYS A 46 -8.00 5.37 3.20
C LYS A 46 -6.96 6.41 2.79
N GLY A 47 -7.33 7.66 2.91
CA GLY A 47 -6.41 8.78 2.80
C GLY A 47 -5.94 9.10 1.40
N GLY A 48 -4.71 9.56 1.32
CA GLY A 48 -4.14 10.10 0.10
C GLY A 48 -3.98 9.11 -1.05
N VAL A 49 -3.77 7.82 -0.73
CA VAL A 49 -3.64 6.79 -1.77
C VAL A 49 -4.96 6.66 -2.54
N VAL A 50 -6.09 6.61 -1.82
CA VAL A 50 -7.41 6.53 -2.46
C VAL A 50 -7.66 7.77 -3.31
N MET A 51 -7.40 8.94 -2.77
CA MET A 51 -7.60 10.20 -3.51
C MET A 51 -6.72 10.25 -4.76
N SER A 52 -5.48 9.83 -4.67
CA SER A 52 -4.58 9.79 -5.81
C SER A 52 -5.11 8.89 -6.92
N HIS A 53 -5.62 7.72 -6.57
CA HIS A 53 -6.15 6.78 -7.56
C HIS A 53 -7.48 7.25 -8.16
N ILE A 54 -8.34 7.86 -7.35
CA ILE A 54 -9.65 8.34 -7.83
C ILE A 54 -9.47 9.50 -8.80
N THR A 55 -8.61 10.45 -8.46
CA THR A 55 -8.42 11.66 -9.27
C THR A 55 -7.40 11.48 -10.39
N ALA A 56 -6.51 10.50 -10.26
CA ALA A 56 -5.35 10.33 -11.13
C ALA A 56 -4.50 11.60 -11.23
N ASP A 57 -4.49 12.42 -10.18
CA ASP A 57 -3.80 13.69 -10.15
C ASP A 57 -2.38 13.50 -9.62
N ILE A 58 -1.39 13.80 -10.44
CA ILE A 58 0.04 13.69 -10.08
C ILE A 58 0.36 14.47 -8.81
N ARG A 59 -0.27 15.62 -8.61
CA ARG A 59 -0.01 16.47 -7.44
C ARG A 59 -0.56 15.90 -6.14
N ARG A 60 -1.41 14.90 -6.21
CA ARG A 60 -1.99 14.25 -5.03
C ARG A 60 -1.31 12.94 -4.68
N THR A 61 -0.15 12.68 -5.26
CA THR A 61 0.63 11.49 -4.93
C THR A 61 1.07 11.55 -3.47
N THR A 62 0.85 10.47 -2.74
CA THR A 62 1.23 10.36 -1.33
C THR A 62 2.35 9.35 -1.16
N MET A 63 3.18 9.58 -0.14
CA MET A 63 4.25 8.65 0.25
C MET A 63 3.77 7.62 1.27
N ASP A 64 2.61 7.85 1.89
CA ASP A 64 2.08 7.03 2.97
C ASP A 64 0.84 6.29 2.50
N MET A 65 0.59 5.15 3.11
CA MET A 65 -0.59 4.34 2.81
C MET A 65 -1.34 4.03 4.10
N ASP A 66 -2.64 4.32 4.12
CA ASP A 66 -3.51 4.05 5.25
C ASP A 66 -4.45 2.90 4.93
N ILE A 67 -4.45 1.87 5.76
CA ILE A 67 -5.31 0.70 5.60
C ILE A 67 -6.15 0.54 6.87
N ALA A 68 -7.44 0.29 6.72
CA ALA A 68 -8.29 -0.08 7.83
C ALA A 68 -8.66 -1.57 7.70
N PHE A 69 -8.43 -2.34 8.75
CA PHE A 69 -8.88 -3.72 8.83
C PHE A 69 -10.35 -3.75 9.24
N ILE A 70 -11.11 -4.61 8.59
CA ILE A 70 -12.53 -4.81 8.87
C ILE A 70 -12.67 -6.20 9.48
N HIS A 71 -13.17 -6.26 10.70
CA HIS A 71 -13.34 -7.54 11.43
C HIS A 71 -12.05 -8.36 11.54
N ARG A 72 -10.91 -7.68 11.66
CA ARG A 72 -9.61 -8.32 11.84
C ARG A 72 -8.85 -7.66 12.96
N SER A 73 -8.04 -8.46 13.66
CA SER A 73 -7.14 -7.97 14.68
C SER A 73 -6.02 -7.15 14.09
N ILE A 74 -5.59 -6.10 14.80
CA ILE A 74 -4.39 -5.33 14.47
C ILE A 74 -3.24 -5.66 15.42
N SER A 75 -3.27 -6.85 16.05
CA SER A 75 -2.13 -7.31 16.84
C SER A 75 -0.89 -7.43 15.95
N GLU A 76 0.27 -7.37 16.57
CA GLU A 76 1.53 -7.52 15.84
C GLU A 76 1.56 -8.81 15.03
N LEU A 77 1.09 -9.90 15.62
CA LEU A 77 1.05 -11.19 14.94
C LEU A 77 0.14 -11.16 13.71
N SER A 78 -1.03 -10.54 13.83
CA SER A 78 -1.97 -10.40 12.72
C SER A 78 -1.36 -9.59 11.57
N ILE A 79 -0.68 -8.50 11.90
CA ILE A 79 -0.03 -7.65 10.90
C ILE A 79 1.12 -8.40 10.21
N ARG A 80 1.92 -9.15 10.96
CA ARG A 80 3.00 -9.95 10.37
C ARG A 80 2.46 -11.02 9.43
N ARG A 81 1.33 -11.63 9.76
CA ARG A 81 0.65 -12.57 8.87
C ARG A 81 0.12 -11.89 7.62
N PHE A 82 -0.43 -10.70 7.77
CA PHE A 82 -0.90 -9.89 6.65
C PHE A 82 0.25 -9.63 5.65
N VAL A 83 1.39 -9.15 6.14
CA VAL A 83 2.53 -8.86 5.28
C VAL A 83 3.05 -10.15 4.63
N ARG A 84 3.08 -11.26 5.37
CA ARG A 84 3.49 -12.53 4.78
C ARG A 84 2.61 -12.92 3.60
N LYS A 85 1.31 -12.74 3.72
CA LYS A 85 0.37 -13.06 2.64
C LYS A 85 0.48 -12.11 1.45
N LEU A 86 0.99 -10.90 1.66
CA LEU A 86 1.24 -9.97 0.55
C LEU A 86 2.35 -10.48 -0.39
N ASN A 87 3.14 -11.46 0.03
CA ASN A 87 4.16 -12.07 -0.81
C ASN A 87 3.58 -13.13 -1.75
N CYS A 88 2.44 -12.82 -2.36
CA CYS A 88 1.75 -13.69 -3.30
C CYS A 88 1.99 -13.31 -4.76
N LEU A 89 2.66 -12.20 -5.03
CA LEU A 89 2.98 -11.77 -6.37
C LEU A 89 4.35 -12.31 -6.77
N ARG A 90 4.40 -12.95 -7.93
CA ARG A 90 5.64 -13.55 -8.41
C ARG A 90 6.69 -12.48 -8.68
N GLY A 91 7.89 -12.70 -8.12
CA GLY A 91 9.01 -11.80 -8.33
C GLY A 91 9.02 -10.54 -7.48
N ILE A 92 7.98 -10.33 -6.67
CA ILE A 92 7.89 -9.17 -5.79
C ILE A 92 8.01 -9.63 -4.35
N ARG A 93 8.87 -8.97 -3.57
CA ARG A 93 9.06 -9.24 -2.16
C ARG A 93 8.65 -8.05 -1.31
N MET A 94 7.97 -8.34 -0.22
CA MET A 94 7.57 -7.34 0.76
C MET A 94 8.02 -7.82 2.13
N SER A 95 8.70 -6.94 2.88
CA SER A 95 9.19 -7.26 4.21
C SER A 95 9.08 -6.06 5.13
N ILE A 96 8.88 -6.32 6.42
CA ILE A 96 8.79 -5.27 7.42
C ILE A 96 10.21 -4.81 7.76
N PHE A 97 10.44 -3.50 7.70
CA PHE A 97 11.68 -2.91 8.15
C PHE A 97 11.50 -2.42 9.59
N GLY A 98 12.37 -2.90 10.48
CA GLY A 98 12.35 -2.49 11.88
C GLY A 98 11.19 -3.07 12.65
N THR A 99 10.67 -2.31 13.60
CA THR A 99 9.61 -2.73 14.51
C THR A 99 8.27 -2.13 14.10
N ILE A 100 7.20 -2.77 14.57
CA ILE A 100 5.84 -2.25 14.41
C ILE A 100 5.58 -1.32 15.58
N GLY A 101 5.28 -0.04 15.28
CA GLY A 101 4.99 0.97 16.29
C GLY A 101 3.50 1.12 16.52
N GLU A 102 3.14 1.65 17.67
CA GLU A 102 1.76 1.94 18.00
C GLU A 102 1.41 3.37 17.68
N LEU A 103 0.21 3.58 17.13
CA LEU A 103 -0.37 4.89 16.90
C LEU A 103 -1.49 5.06 17.92
N LEU A 104 -1.31 6.01 18.85
CA LEU A 104 -2.29 6.28 19.88
C LEU A 104 -2.91 7.65 19.64
N HIS A 105 -4.18 7.64 19.33
CA HIS A 105 -5.02 8.83 19.27
C HIS A 105 -6.25 8.59 20.14
N ASP A 106 -6.91 9.64 20.58
CA ASP A 106 -8.04 9.56 21.52
C ASP A 106 -9.13 8.57 21.10
N ASP A 107 -9.42 8.48 19.79
CA ASP A 107 -10.46 7.59 19.26
C ASP A 107 -9.94 6.58 18.26
N TYR A 108 -8.63 6.38 18.22
CA TYR A 108 -8.02 5.59 17.16
C TYR A 108 -6.83 4.82 17.69
N ASN A 109 -6.92 3.51 17.61
CA ASN A 109 -5.80 2.61 17.88
C ASN A 109 -5.31 2.05 16.57
N GLY A 110 -4.05 2.26 16.28
CA GLY A 110 -3.47 1.77 15.04
C GLY A 110 -2.04 1.31 15.23
N LYS A 111 -1.51 0.76 14.18
CA LYS A 111 -0.12 0.34 14.11
C LYS A 111 0.54 0.97 12.91
N ARG A 112 1.79 1.35 13.07
CA ARG A 112 2.61 1.90 11.98
C ARG A 112 3.79 0.98 11.73
N LEU A 113 4.03 0.70 10.46
CA LEU A 113 5.21 -0.06 10.07
C LEU A 113 5.79 0.52 8.79
N TYR A 114 7.05 0.19 8.55
CA TYR A 114 7.70 0.48 7.29
C TYR A 114 7.85 -0.81 6.52
N LEU A 115 7.44 -0.77 5.27
CA LEU A 115 7.45 -1.95 4.40
C LEU A 115 8.44 -1.71 3.28
N ASP A 116 9.35 -2.64 3.09
CA ASP A 116 10.29 -2.64 1.98
C ASP A 116 9.71 -3.50 0.86
N VAL A 117 9.59 -2.91 -0.32
CA VAL A 117 9.00 -3.55 -1.49
C VAL A 117 10.02 -3.54 -2.63
N THR A 118 10.30 -4.69 -3.21
CA THR A 118 11.25 -4.80 -4.31
C THR A 118 10.86 -5.93 -5.27
N ASP A 119 11.24 -5.77 -6.53
CA ASP A 119 11.18 -6.84 -7.52
C ASP A 119 12.58 -7.24 -8.01
N GLY A 120 13.62 -6.70 -7.38
CA GLY A 120 14.99 -6.97 -7.75
C GLY A 120 15.54 -6.09 -8.87
N SER A 121 14.70 -5.32 -9.56
CA SER A 121 15.14 -4.44 -10.63
C SER A 121 15.62 -3.09 -10.13
N VAL A 122 15.30 -2.73 -8.90
CA VAL A 122 15.71 -1.49 -8.27
C VAL A 122 16.93 -1.74 -7.39
N GLU A 123 17.82 -0.77 -7.32
CA GLU A 123 19.07 -0.89 -6.55
C GLU A 123 18.77 -1.09 -5.07
N GLU A 124 17.79 -0.35 -4.55
CA GLU A 124 17.33 -0.47 -3.17
C GLU A 124 15.84 -0.72 -3.14
N ALA A 125 15.38 -1.51 -2.18
CA ALA A 125 13.96 -1.71 -1.97
C ALA A 125 13.27 -0.37 -1.72
N ILE A 126 12.03 -0.25 -2.19
CA ILE A 126 11.24 0.95 -1.98
C ILE A 126 10.61 0.85 -0.60
N ARG A 127 10.91 1.82 0.26
CA ARG A 127 10.36 1.85 1.62
C ARG A 127 9.15 2.75 1.67
N ILE A 128 8.03 2.20 2.12
CA ILE A 128 6.81 2.96 2.30
C ILE A 128 6.36 2.87 3.76
N LYS A 129 5.65 3.88 4.21
CA LYS A 129 5.05 3.89 5.54
C LYS A 129 3.62 3.38 5.43
N LEU A 130 3.28 2.43 6.29
CA LEU A 130 1.97 1.79 6.30
C LEU A 130 1.34 1.99 7.66
N ASP A 131 0.19 2.65 7.69
CA ASP A 131 -0.60 2.84 8.91
C ASP A 131 -1.81 1.93 8.82
N ILE A 132 -2.00 1.08 9.83
CA ILE A 132 -3.09 0.11 9.86
C ILE A 132 -3.94 0.38 11.09
N GLY A 133 -5.23 0.61 10.86
CA GLY A 133 -6.19 0.80 11.94
C GLY A 133 -7.35 -0.16 11.81
N VAL A 134 -8.23 -0.15 12.81
CA VAL A 134 -9.46 -0.93 12.80
C VAL A 134 -10.59 -0.04 12.31
N HIS A 135 -11.41 -0.58 11.42
CA HIS A 135 -12.61 0.11 10.98
C HIS A 135 -13.68 -0.05 12.06
N VAL A 136 -14.04 1.06 12.71
CA VAL A 136 -14.92 1.06 13.88
C VAL A 136 -16.38 1.27 13.50
N HIS A 137 -16.66 1.87 12.34
CA HIS A 137 -18.03 2.19 11.93
C HIS A 137 -18.60 1.10 11.05
N LYS A 138 -19.60 0.38 11.58
CA LYS A 138 -20.25 -0.70 10.87
C LYS A 138 -21.09 -0.25 9.69
N GLU A 139 -21.36 1.04 9.58
CA GLU A 139 -22.24 1.61 8.56
C GLU A 139 -21.55 2.08 7.30
N LEU A 140 -20.23 2.14 7.29
CA LEU A 140 -19.51 2.55 6.10
C LEU A 140 -19.45 1.40 5.11
N SER A 141 -20.05 1.59 3.95
CA SER A 141 -19.95 0.63 2.88
C SER A 141 -18.60 0.78 2.18
N GLN A 142 -18.03 -0.34 1.80
CA GLN A 142 -16.81 -0.35 1.02
C GLN A 142 -17.16 -0.07 -0.43
N ILE A 143 -16.44 0.86 -1.04
CA ILE A 143 -16.65 1.22 -2.44
C ILE A 143 -15.51 0.63 -3.25
N GLU A 144 -15.86 -0.05 -4.34
CA GLU A 144 -14.86 -0.58 -5.26
C GLU A 144 -14.53 0.46 -6.33
N TYR A 145 -13.24 0.60 -6.60
CA TYR A 145 -12.72 1.45 -7.66
C TYR A 145 -11.77 0.67 -8.56
N ALA A 146 -11.76 1.04 -9.83
CA ALA A 146 -10.70 0.62 -10.73
C ALA A 146 -9.50 1.55 -10.51
N PHE A 147 -8.49 1.08 -9.78
CA PHE A 147 -7.31 1.88 -9.50
C PHE A 147 -6.49 2.12 -10.76
N HIS A 148 -5.86 3.29 -10.84
CA HIS A 148 -4.94 3.64 -11.90
C HIS A 148 -3.56 3.06 -11.60
N LEU A 149 -3.36 1.82 -12.00
CA LEU A 149 -2.12 1.12 -11.77
C LEU A 149 -1.02 1.61 -12.71
N THR A 150 0.23 1.41 -12.30
CA THR A 150 1.39 1.83 -13.11
C THR A 150 1.60 0.94 -14.32
N GLU A 151 0.98 -0.22 -14.36
CA GLU A 151 1.05 -1.13 -15.48
C GLU A 151 -0.30 -1.22 -16.16
N GLU A 152 -0.31 -0.98 -17.45
CA GLU A 152 -1.53 -1.13 -18.23
C GLU A 152 -1.81 -2.61 -18.44
N PRO A 153 -3.06 -3.00 -18.35
CA PRO A 153 -3.45 -4.38 -18.65
C PRO A 153 -3.23 -4.74 -20.10
#